data_1511e26b57550e146a7c70c13b5cd725
#
_entry.id   1511e26b57550e146a7c70c13b5cd725
#
_cell.length_a   1.000
_cell.length_b   1.000
_cell.length_c   1.000
_cell.angle_alpha   90.00
_cell.angle_beta   90.00
_cell.angle_gamma   90.00
#
_symmetry.space_group_name_H-M   'P 1'
#
loop_
_entity.id
_entity.type
_entity.pdbx_description
1 polymer ?
#
loop_
_entity_poly.entity_id
_entity_poly.type
_entity_poly.pdbx_seq_one_letter_code
_entity_poly.pdbx_strand_id
1 'polypeptide(L)'
;MKGRSPLRVAWALLLTFGLLAWNTFPAASDATKTTTGTASGENWEISGDLTEACTCAVPCTCNFGSGPSPRHYCYALFSLDIQKGHYGKAKLNGLRLAGTHGKKADVWYIDERASPEQASALKAIAGRLLKEPKVKVYVETARITQEVGEKGNRLEVGEWGGFEAEYIMGLDKKTPVVVENNTSWNIPRSIKGKTKRLHYKDRHGNKFDLKETNSNQGKFDWNDQTPVYF
;
A
#
# COMPACT_ATOMS: atom_id res chain seq x y z
N MET A 1 -63.49 -18.31 32.11
CA MET A 1 -64.77 -18.87 31.64
C MET A 1 -64.54 -19.33 30.22
N LYS A 2 -64.74 -20.63 30.04
CA LYS A 2 -65.37 -21.35 28.92
C LYS A 2 -64.83 -20.94 27.51
N GLY A 3 -64.33 -21.79 26.64
CA GLY A 3 -64.42 -23.23 26.55
C GLY A 3 -64.52 -23.64 25.09
N ARG A 4 -63.84 -24.74 24.78
CA ARG A 4 -64.18 -25.76 23.77
C ARG A 4 -63.56 -25.71 22.36
N SER A 5 -62.66 -26.67 22.18
CA SER A 5 -62.43 -27.45 20.95
C SER A 5 -63.71 -28.19 20.49
N PRO A 6 -63.68 -29.09 19.50
CA PRO A 6 -62.81 -29.39 18.38
C PRO A 6 -63.59 -29.67 17.08
N LEU A 7 -62.95 -29.90 15.96
CA LEU A 7 -63.49 -30.91 15.00
C LEU A 7 -62.38 -31.48 14.10
N ARG A 8 -62.21 -32.78 14.23
CA ARG A 8 -61.44 -33.67 13.33
C ARG A 8 -62.33 -34.01 12.13
N VAL A 9 -61.75 -33.97 10.93
CA VAL A 9 -62.25 -34.85 9.85
C VAL A 9 -61.05 -35.43 9.12
N ALA A 10 -60.96 -36.75 9.20
CA ALA A 10 -60.11 -37.62 8.40
C ALA A 10 -60.88 -38.02 7.14
N TRP A 11 -60.20 -38.39 6.10
CA TRP A 11 -60.54 -39.24 4.95
C TRP A 11 -59.58 -38.86 3.82
N ALA A 12 -58.97 -39.68 3.03
CA ALA A 12 -58.77 -41.10 2.77
C ALA A 12 -57.73 -41.21 1.67
N LEU A 13 -56.99 -42.25 1.72
CA LEU A 13 -56.01 -42.72 0.72
C LEU A 13 -56.52 -42.80 -0.74
N LEU A 14 -55.68 -42.39 -1.65
CA LEU A 14 -55.65 -42.99 -3.02
C LEU A 14 -54.19 -43.13 -3.47
N LEU A 15 -53.77 -44.38 -3.50
CA LEU A 15 -52.53 -44.86 -4.08
C LEU A 15 -52.67 -44.85 -5.59
N THR A 16 -51.82 -44.09 -6.29
CA THR A 16 -51.56 -44.31 -7.71
C THR A 16 -50.09 -44.61 -7.91
N PHE A 17 -49.81 -45.83 -8.30
CA PHE A 17 -48.52 -46.30 -8.77
C PHE A 17 -48.23 -45.62 -10.09
N GLY A 18 -47.22 -44.73 -10.11
CA GLY A 18 -46.65 -44.17 -11.33
C GLY A 18 -45.20 -44.64 -11.46
N LEU A 19 -44.97 -45.50 -12.44
CA LEU A 19 -43.66 -45.92 -12.90
C LEU A 19 -42.86 -44.71 -13.34
N LEU A 20 -41.84 -44.30 -12.57
CA LEU A 20 -40.90 -43.30 -12.97
C LEU A 20 -39.60 -43.96 -13.44
N ALA A 21 -39.36 -43.80 -14.74
CA ALA A 21 -38.11 -44.17 -15.34
C ALA A 21 -36.94 -43.39 -14.70
N TRP A 22 -35.97 -44.12 -14.24
CA TRP A 22 -34.72 -43.59 -13.77
C TRP A 22 -33.91 -43.05 -14.97
N ASN A 23 -33.98 -41.77 -15.20
CA ASN A 23 -32.97 -41.09 -16.00
C ASN A 23 -31.73 -40.90 -15.13
N THR A 24 -30.75 -41.77 -15.34
CA THR A 24 -29.40 -41.58 -14.83
C THR A 24 -28.71 -40.49 -15.63
N PHE A 25 -28.70 -39.25 -15.08
CA PHE A 25 -27.78 -38.23 -15.55
C PHE A 25 -26.37 -38.56 -15.02
N PRO A 26 -25.35 -38.62 -15.88
CA PRO A 26 -24.01 -38.68 -15.39
C PRO A 26 -23.66 -37.34 -14.65
N ALA A 27 -23.36 -37.42 -13.38
CA ALA A 27 -22.81 -36.32 -12.66
C ALA A 27 -21.44 -35.98 -13.24
N ALA A 28 -21.38 -34.93 -14.06
CA ALA A 28 -20.11 -34.30 -14.41
C ALA A 28 -19.58 -33.66 -13.13
N SER A 29 -18.69 -34.35 -12.45
CA SER A 29 -17.86 -33.76 -11.42
C SER A 29 -16.78 -32.90 -12.07
N ASP A 30 -17.15 -31.67 -12.43
CA ASP A 30 -16.15 -30.64 -12.67
C ASP A 30 -15.64 -30.17 -11.32
N ALA A 31 -14.74 -30.95 -10.78
CA ALA A 31 -13.86 -30.49 -9.71
C ALA A 31 -12.94 -29.44 -10.34
N THR A 32 -13.41 -28.20 -10.34
CA THR A 32 -12.54 -27.05 -10.53
C THR A 32 -11.49 -27.14 -9.42
N LYS A 33 -10.35 -27.76 -9.73
CA LYS A 33 -9.14 -27.63 -8.95
C LYS A 33 -8.83 -26.14 -8.88
N THR A 34 -9.29 -25.51 -7.81
CA THR A 34 -8.70 -24.26 -7.37
C THR A 34 -7.25 -24.59 -7.06
N THR A 35 -6.41 -24.44 -8.05
CA THR A 35 -4.98 -24.43 -7.85
C THR A 35 -4.72 -23.20 -7.01
N THR A 36 -4.63 -23.40 -5.70
CA THR A 36 -3.93 -22.50 -4.81
C THR A 36 -2.47 -22.52 -5.26
N GLY A 37 -2.20 -21.82 -6.36
CA GLY A 37 -0.86 -21.48 -6.77
C GLY A 37 -0.29 -20.67 -5.62
N THR A 38 0.53 -21.31 -4.78
CA THR A 38 1.61 -20.59 -4.12
C THR A 38 2.29 -19.84 -5.27
N ALA A 39 2.06 -18.53 -5.33
CA ALA A 39 2.77 -17.66 -6.25
C ALA A 39 4.25 -17.84 -5.92
N SER A 40 4.92 -18.69 -6.69
CA SER A 40 6.39 -18.71 -6.77
C SER A 40 6.72 -17.28 -7.23
N GLY A 41 7.16 -16.48 -6.27
CA GLY A 41 7.29 -15.06 -6.51
C GLY A 41 8.25 -14.84 -7.65
N GLU A 42 7.76 -14.19 -8.71
CA GLU A 42 8.64 -13.77 -9.77
C GLU A 42 9.75 -12.91 -9.17
N ASN A 43 10.97 -13.11 -9.65
CA ASN A 43 12.13 -12.31 -9.27
C ASN A 43 11.86 -10.84 -9.65
N TRP A 44 12.12 -9.93 -8.72
CA TRP A 44 12.00 -8.50 -8.95
C TRP A 44 13.15 -7.74 -8.29
N GLU A 45 13.52 -6.67 -8.92
CA GLU A 45 14.42 -5.66 -8.37
C GLU A 45 13.96 -4.27 -8.80
N ILE A 46 14.09 -3.28 -7.94
CA ILE A 46 13.82 -1.87 -8.21
C ILE A 46 14.85 -1.00 -7.51
N SER A 47 15.33 0.02 -8.20
CA SER A 47 16.23 1.01 -7.63
C SER A 47 15.91 2.41 -8.12
N GLY A 48 16.17 3.41 -7.29
CA GLY A 48 15.86 4.79 -7.62
C GLY A 48 15.85 5.73 -6.43
N ASP A 49 14.97 6.71 -6.47
CA ASP A 49 14.83 7.73 -5.44
C ASP A 49 13.55 7.54 -4.62
N LEU A 50 13.72 7.41 -3.31
CA LEU A 50 12.61 7.47 -2.35
C LEU A 50 12.51 8.89 -1.80
N THR A 51 11.30 9.43 -1.81
CA THR A 51 10.95 10.64 -1.08
C THR A 51 9.79 10.36 -0.14
N GLU A 52 9.85 10.87 1.07
CA GLU A 52 8.86 10.62 2.12
C GLU A 52 8.70 11.85 2.99
N ALA A 53 7.48 12.09 3.44
CA ALA A 53 7.19 12.98 4.55
C ALA A 53 6.22 12.32 5.52
N CYS A 54 6.43 12.52 6.80
CA CYS A 54 5.61 11.93 7.85
C CYS A 54 5.16 12.95 8.91
N THR A 55 4.24 12.51 9.75
CA THR A 55 3.67 13.35 10.82
C THR A 55 4.58 13.56 12.02
N CYS A 56 5.76 12.96 12.05
CA CYS A 56 6.72 13.12 13.13
C CYS A 56 7.35 14.53 13.16
N ALA A 57 7.86 14.92 14.32
CA ALA A 57 8.71 16.11 14.43
C ALA A 57 10.05 15.89 13.74
N VAL A 58 10.80 16.97 13.55
CA VAL A 58 12.15 16.98 12.98
C VAL A 58 13.17 17.07 14.13
N PRO A 59 14.19 16.19 14.14
CA PRO A 59 14.38 14.99 13.35
C PRO A 59 13.42 13.85 13.78
N CYS A 60 13.05 12.98 12.82
CA CYS A 60 12.17 11.85 13.12
C CYS A 60 12.84 10.85 14.06
N THR A 61 12.28 10.64 15.22
CA THR A 61 12.82 9.72 16.23
C THR A 61 12.81 8.25 15.79
N CYS A 62 11.92 7.88 14.87
CA CYS A 62 11.89 6.53 14.29
C CYS A 62 13.20 6.15 13.57
N ASN A 63 13.91 7.13 12.97
CA ASN A 63 15.20 6.88 12.35
C ASN A 63 16.30 6.49 13.36
N PHE A 64 16.04 6.66 14.65
CA PHE A 64 16.95 6.39 15.74
C PHE A 64 16.45 5.28 16.68
N GLY A 65 15.52 4.44 16.19
CA GLY A 65 14.97 3.31 16.94
C GLY A 65 13.99 3.68 18.05
N SER A 66 13.57 4.94 18.13
CA SER A 66 12.56 5.41 19.09
C SER A 66 11.18 5.47 18.44
N GLY A 67 10.12 5.42 19.25
CA GLY A 67 8.76 5.58 18.77
C GLY A 67 8.48 6.98 18.20
N PRO A 68 7.38 7.13 17.43
CA PRO A 68 7.00 8.41 16.84
C PRO A 68 6.80 9.53 17.89
N SER A 69 7.37 10.68 17.65
CA SER A 69 7.27 11.85 18.52
C SER A 69 6.85 13.08 17.71
N PRO A 70 6.09 14.02 18.27
CA PRO A 70 5.49 14.03 19.63
C PRO A 70 4.12 13.37 19.70
N ARG A 71 3.59 12.88 18.59
CA ARG A 71 2.18 12.47 18.47
C ARG A 71 1.91 11.01 18.81
N HIS A 72 2.95 10.21 19.08
CA HIS A 72 2.87 8.76 19.32
C HIS A 72 2.24 7.96 18.17
N TYR A 73 2.17 8.53 16.98
CA TYR A 73 1.81 7.88 15.73
C TYR A 73 2.62 8.46 14.56
N CYS A 74 2.86 7.64 13.56
CA CYS A 74 3.50 8.06 12.33
C CYS A 74 2.60 7.73 11.16
N TYR A 75 2.10 8.75 10.48
CA TYR A 75 1.47 8.62 9.16
C TYR A 75 2.41 9.24 8.14
N ALA A 76 2.48 8.63 6.99
CA ALA A 76 3.44 9.02 5.96
C ALA A 76 2.79 9.07 4.59
N LEU A 77 3.31 9.94 3.75
CA LEU A 77 3.09 9.95 2.31
C LEU A 77 4.46 9.81 1.65
N PHE A 78 4.60 8.88 0.72
CA PHE A 78 5.88 8.56 0.11
C PHE A 78 5.74 8.16 -1.37
N SER A 79 6.85 8.20 -2.08
CA SER A 79 6.95 7.70 -3.46
C SER A 79 8.32 7.11 -3.74
N LEU A 80 8.30 6.09 -4.57
CA LEU A 80 9.44 5.41 -5.17
C LEU A 80 9.49 5.82 -6.66
N ASP A 81 10.47 6.61 -7.05
CA ASP A 81 10.77 6.89 -8.46
C ASP A 81 11.72 5.83 -8.98
N ILE A 82 11.18 4.86 -9.70
CA ILE A 82 11.91 3.66 -10.16
C ILE A 82 12.76 4.04 -11.38
N GLN A 83 14.04 4.30 -11.16
CA GLN A 83 14.97 4.63 -12.24
C GLN A 83 15.35 3.37 -13.03
N LYS A 84 15.51 2.24 -12.35
CA LYS A 84 15.78 0.93 -12.93
C LYS A 84 15.00 -0.13 -12.16
N GLY A 85 14.38 -1.06 -12.87
CA GLY A 85 13.72 -2.17 -12.22
C GLY A 85 12.89 -3.05 -13.13
N HIS A 86 12.55 -4.21 -12.60
CA HIS A 86 11.67 -5.18 -13.25
C HIS A 86 10.91 -6.02 -12.21
N TYR A 87 9.83 -6.66 -12.67
CA TYR A 87 9.13 -7.73 -11.98
C TYR A 87 8.89 -8.84 -13.01
N GLY A 88 9.57 -9.97 -12.89
CA GLY A 88 9.62 -10.96 -13.94
C GLY A 88 10.10 -10.33 -15.27
N LYS A 89 9.25 -10.35 -16.29
CA LYS A 89 9.54 -9.75 -17.60
C LYS A 89 9.10 -8.29 -17.73
N ALA A 90 8.26 -7.80 -16.82
CA ALA A 90 7.74 -6.44 -16.87
C ALA A 90 8.83 -5.43 -16.46
N LYS A 91 9.22 -4.55 -17.38
CA LYS A 91 10.16 -3.45 -17.11
C LYS A 91 9.42 -2.30 -16.43
N LEU A 92 9.99 -1.77 -15.35
CA LEU A 92 9.37 -0.74 -14.51
C LEU A 92 10.10 0.61 -14.54
N ASN A 93 11.13 0.73 -15.37
CA ASN A 93 11.94 1.96 -15.49
C ASN A 93 11.08 3.18 -15.79
N GLY A 94 11.29 4.27 -15.04
CA GLY A 94 10.61 5.55 -15.21
C GLY A 94 9.18 5.58 -14.67
N LEU A 95 8.71 4.50 -14.06
CA LEU A 95 7.42 4.45 -13.35
C LEU A 95 7.60 4.80 -11.88
N ARG A 96 6.48 5.16 -11.25
CA ARG A 96 6.42 5.48 -9.84
C ARG A 96 5.45 4.58 -9.10
N LEU A 97 5.75 4.32 -7.85
CA LEU A 97 4.87 3.67 -6.89
C LEU A 97 4.79 4.57 -5.67
N ALA A 98 3.63 5.14 -5.38
CA ALA A 98 3.45 5.94 -4.19
C ALA A 98 2.55 5.23 -3.16
N GLY A 99 2.57 5.71 -1.93
CA GLY A 99 1.72 5.16 -0.90
C GLY A 99 1.55 6.11 0.28
N THR A 100 0.53 5.83 1.07
CA THR A 100 0.34 6.43 2.37
C THR A 100 0.18 5.34 3.42
N HIS A 101 0.85 5.54 4.54
CA HIS A 101 0.53 4.85 5.77
C HIS A 101 -0.35 5.77 6.59
N GLY A 102 -1.58 5.35 6.90
CA GLY A 102 -2.56 6.20 7.53
C GLY A 102 -3.27 5.58 8.74
N LYS A 103 -4.08 6.37 9.43
CA LYS A 103 -4.81 5.92 10.62
C LYS A 103 -5.89 4.88 10.29
N LYS A 104 -6.52 5.01 9.14
CA LYS A 104 -7.70 4.23 8.75
C LYS A 104 -7.42 3.17 7.70
N ALA A 105 -6.44 3.44 6.86
CA ALA A 105 -6.06 2.59 5.76
C ALA A 105 -4.62 2.86 5.33
N ASP A 106 -3.99 1.88 4.73
CA ASP A 106 -2.83 2.05 3.87
C ASP A 106 -3.32 2.08 2.42
N VAL A 107 -2.84 3.04 1.65
CA VAL A 107 -3.23 3.17 0.25
C VAL A 107 -2.00 3.21 -0.62
N TRP A 108 -1.94 2.32 -1.60
CA TRP A 108 -0.93 2.33 -2.64
C TRP A 108 -1.48 2.96 -3.91
N TYR A 109 -0.66 3.75 -4.57
CA TYR A 109 -0.97 4.42 -5.83
C TYR A 109 -0.05 3.92 -6.91
N ILE A 110 -0.63 3.25 -7.90
CA ILE A 110 0.05 2.81 -9.10
C ILE A 110 0.11 3.99 -10.08
N ASP A 111 1.26 4.21 -10.66
CA ASP A 111 1.46 5.25 -11.70
C ASP A 111 0.44 5.07 -12.85
N GLU A 112 -0.31 6.11 -13.17
CA GLU A 112 -1.30 6.09 -14.25
C GLU A 112 -0.70 5.82 -15.64
N ARG A 113 0.61 5.99 -15.81
CA ARG A 113 1.34 5.72 -17.05
C ARG A 113 1.67 4.24 -17.24
N ALA A 114 1.46 3.41 -16.20
CA ALA A 114 1.77 1.99 -16.27
C ALA A 114 0.84 1.24 -17.22
N SER A 115 1.40 0.38 -18.08
CA SER A 115 0.60 -0.58 -18.83
C SER A 115 -0.12 -1.56 -17.87
N PRO A 116 -1.13 -2.31 -18.31
CA PRO A 116 -1.79 -3.30 -17.46
C PRO A 116 -0.83 -4.33 -16.84
N GLU A 117 0.19 -4.78 -17.58
CA GLU A 117 1.23 -5.68 -17.09
C GLU A 117 2.09 -5.02 -16.03
N GLN A 118 2.55 -3.79 -16.28
CA GLN A 118 3.34 -2.99 -15.33
C GLN A 118 2.55 -2.64 -14.07
N ALA A 119 1.26 -2.31 -14.21
CA ALA A 119 0.38 -2.05 -13.07
C ALA A 119 0.22 -3.29 -12.17
N SER A 120 0.06 -4.48 -12.78
CA SER A 120 0.02 -5.75 -12.05
C SER A 120 1.34 -6.01 -11.32
N ALA A 121 2.47 -5.74 -11.96
CA ALA A 121 3.80 -5.87 -11.35
C ALA A 121 4.00 -4.92 -10.17
N LEU A 122 3.66 -3.63 -10.33
CA LEU A 122 3.75 -2.64 -9.23
C LEU A 122 2.83 -3.02 -8.06
N LYS A 123 1.63 -3.53 -8.34
CA LYS A 123 0.72 -4.03 -7.30
C LYS A 123 1.31 -5.23 -6.56
N ALA A 124 1.97 -6.15 -7.27
CA ALA A 124 2.62 -7.29 -6.64
C ALA A 124 3.79 -6.84 -5.73
N ILE A 125 4.60 -5.88 -6.17
CA ILE A 125 5.67 -5.28 -5.36
C ILE A 125 5.08 -4.61 -4.12
N ALA A 126 4.05 -3.77 -4.26
CA ALA A 126 3.36 -3.12 -3.15
C ALA A 126 2.90 -4.13 -2.08
N GLY A 127 2.32 -5.25 -2.52
CA GLY A 127 1.89 -6.32 -1.62
C GLY A 127 3.03 -7.04 -0.89
N ARG A 128 4.24 -7.03 -1.45
CA ARG A 128 5.43 -7.61 -0.81
C ARG A 128 6.09 -6.65 0.18
N LEU A 129 6.00 -5.35 -0.09
CA LEU A 129 6.52 -4.33 0.81
C LEU A 129 5.70 -4.21 2.09
N LEU A 130 4.40 -4.52 2.06
CA LEU A 130 3.50 -4.53 3.22
C LEU A 130 3.36 -5.95 3.78
N LYS A 131 4.25 -6.36 4.67
CA LYS A 131 4.24 -7.74 5.20
C LYS A 131 3.11 -8.03 6.18
N GLU A 132 2.72 -7.08 7.01
CA GLU A 132 1.69 -7.27 8.05
C GLU A 132 0.90 -5.98 8.27
N PRO A 133 -0.01 -5.60 7.36
CA PRO A 133 -0.76 -4.37 7.51
C PRO A 133 -1.69 -4.43 8.72
N LYS A 134 -1.62 -3.42 9.59
CA LYS A 134 -2.49 -3.29 10.77
C LYS A 134 -3.85 -2.69 10.43
N VAL A 135 -4.00 -2.17 9.22
CA VAL A 135 -5.21 -1.54 8.70
C VAL A 135 -5.54 -2.11 7.31
N LYS A 136 -6.71 -1.78 6.78
CA LYS A 136 -7.06 -2.19 5.42
C LYS A 136 -6.09 -1.57 4.41
N VAL A 137 -5.75 -2.34 3.39
CA VAL A 137 -4.91 -1.92 2.28
C VAL A 137 -5.75 -1.74 1.03
N TYR A 138 -5.60 -0.60 0.39
CA TYR A 138 -6.23 -0.29 -0.90
C TYR A 138 -5.16 -0.03 -1.95
N VAL A 139 -5.50 -0.33 -3.20
CA VAL A 139 -4.63 -0.04 -4.34
C VAL A 139 -5.44 0.76 -5.34
N GLU A 140 -4.95 1.92 -5.70
CA GLU A 140 -5.56 2.86 -6.63
C GLU A 140 -4.58 3.25 -7.73
N THR A 141 -5.05 3.95 -8.73
CA THR A 141 -4.21 4.53 -9.77
C THR A 141 -4.20 6.04 -9.62
N ALA A 142 -3.05 6.66 -9.77
CA ALA A 142 -2.92 8.11 -9.70
C ALA A 142 -1.78 8.63 -10.59
N ARG A 143 -1.88 9.89 -10.96
CA ARG A 143 -0.74 10.64 -11.45
C ARG A 143 0.20 10.91 -10.27
N ILE A 144 1.46 10.53 -10.41
CA ILE A 144 2.47 10.73 -9.37
C ILE A 144 3.56 11.64 -9.92
N THR A 145 3.79 12.75 -9.24
CA THR A 145 4.87 13.70 -9.59
C THR A 145 5.82 13.78 -8.42
N GLN A 146 7.08 13.44 -8.66
CA GLN A 146 8.16 13.52 -7.67
C GLN A 146 9.28 14.38 -8.24
N GLU A 147 9.75 15.33 -7.44
CA GLU A 147 10.87 16.22 -7.76
C GLU A 147 11.89 16.16 -6.63
N VAL A 148 13.13 15.93 -6.99
CA VAL A 148 14.28 15.92 -6.07
C VAL A 148 15.28 16.94 -6.55
N GLY A 149 15.45 18.01 -5.77
CA GLY A 149 16.36 19.10 -6.06
C GLY A 149 17.54 19.17 -5.08
N GLU A 150 18.40 20.16 -5.26
CA GLU A 150 19.57 20.37 -4.38
C GLU A 150 19.18 20.82 -2.95
N LYS A 151 18.04 21.50 -2.80
CA LYS A 151 17.65 22.14 -1.54
C LYS A 151 16.39 21.55 -0.92
N GLY A 152 15.75 20.59 -1.59
CA GLY A 152 14.50 20.01 -1.12
C GLY A 152 13.89 19.03 -2.09
N ASN A 153 12.73 18.53 -1.70
CA ASN A 153 11.96 17.57 -2.50
C ASN A 153 10.47 17.90 -2.46
N ARG A 154 9.75 17.38 -3.44
CA ARG A 154 8.31 17.54 -3.57
C ARG A 154 7.69 16.25 -4.07
N LEU A 155 6.50 15.94 -3.58
CA LEU A 155 5.65 14.87 -4.03
C LEU A 155 4.22 15.37 -4.20
N GLU A 156 3.57 15.00 -5.30
CA GLU A 156 2.13 15.12 -5.50
C GLU A 156 1.57 13.80 -6.00
N VAL A 157 0.45 13.37 -5.41
CA VAL A 157 -0.27 12.14 -5.72
C VAL A 157 -1.69 12.47 -6.12
N GLY A 158 -1.91 12.67 -7.41
CA GLY A 158 -3.23 13.01 -7.96
C GLY A 158 -3.87 14.18 -7.25
N GLU A 159 -5.14 14.00 -6.90
CA GLU A 159 -5.93 14.94 -6.09
C GLU A 159 -5.87 14.65 -4.58
N TRP A 160 -5.19 13.56 -4.20
CA TRP A 160 -5.22 13.05 -2.83
C TRP A 160 -4.33 13.82 -1.88
N GLY A 161 -3.17 14.28 -2.34
CA GLY A 161 -2.28 15.06 -1.50
C GLY A 161 -0.84 15.09 -1.98
N GLY A 162 -0.01 15.76 -1.19
CA GLY A 162 1.40 15.94 -1.49
C GLY A 162 2.13 16.61 -0.36
N PHE A 163 3.40 16.85 -0.60
CA PHE A 163 4.23 17.66 0.28
C PHE A 163 5.32 18.41 -0.50
N GLU A 164 5.78 19.48 0.09
CA GLU A 164 7.01 20.19 -0.26
C GLU A 164 7.87 20.28 1.00
N ALA A 165 9.14 19.92 0.89
CA ALA A 165 10.09 19.97 1.97
C ALA A 165 11.41 20.62 1.57
N GLU A 166 12.02 21.35 2.51
CA GLU A 166 13.38 21.86 2.40
C GLU A 166 14.33 20.98 3.19
N TYR A 167 15.52 20.73 2.65
CA TYR A 167 16.53 19.97 3.38
C TYR A 167 17.05 20.79 4.55
N ILE A 168 17.30 20.10 5.65
CA ILE A 168 17.95 20.70 6.82
C ILE A 168 19.43 20.85 6.48
N MET A 169 19.92 22.08 6.52
CA MET A 169 21.32 22.37 6.28
C MET A 169 22.11 22.41 7.61
N GLY A 170 23.35 22.00 7.53
CA GLY A 170 24.30 22.14 8.63
C GLY A 170 24.54 23.60 9.03
N LEU A 171 25.39 23.83 10.01
CA LEU A 171 25.72 25.18 10.49
C LEU A 171 26.34 26.05 9.40
N ASP A 172 26.97 25.45 8.38
CA ASP A 172 27.50 26.14 7.20
C ASP A 172 26.39 26.63 6.23
N LYS A 173 25.13 26.23 6.47
CA LYS A 173 23.93 26.53 5.65
C LYS A 173 24.06 26.11 4.17
N LYS A 174 24.95 25.18 3.89
CA LYS A 174 25.24 24.67 2.53
C LYS A 174 25.17 23.14 2.45
N THR A 175 25.66 22.45 3.48
CA THR A 175 25.73 21.00 3.48
C THR A 175 24.45 20.39 4.07
N PRO A 176 23.70 19.56 3.33
CA PRO A 176 22.51 18.91 3.89
C PRO A 176 22.87 17.96 5.04
N VAL A 177 22.04 17.95 6.09
CA VAL A 177 22.13 16.97 7.18
C VAL A 177 21.68 15.63 6.68
N VAL A 178 22.50 14.61 6.90
CA VAL A 178 22.22 13.23 6.52
C VAL A 178 22.29 12.30 7.73
N VAL A 179 21.53 11.22 7.68
CA VAL A 179 21.64 10.08 8.59
C VAL A 179 22.19 8.91 7.77
N GLU A 180 23.34 8.41 8.17
CA GLU A 180 23.95 7.22 7.59
C GLU A 180 23.53 5.97 8.37
N ASN A 181 23.62 4.79 7.73
CA ASN A 181 23.22 3.50 8.31
C ASN A 181 21.77 3.48 8.80
N ASN A 182 20.91 4.21 8.11
CA ASN A 182 19.50 4.28 8.43
C ASN A 182 18.78 3.02 7.93
N THR A 183 18.17 2.26 8.83
CA THR A 183 17.40 1.05 8.49
C THR A 183 15.91 1.35 8.22
N SER A 184 15.42 2.52 8.65
CA SER A 184 14.06 2.97 8.30
C SER A 184 13.96 3.16 6.78
N TRP A 185 12.93 2.59 6.17
CA TRP A 185 12.77 2.51 4.72
C TRP A 185 13.88 1.76 3.97
N ASN A 186 14.81 1.16 4.69
CA ASN A 186 16.01 0.54 4.12
C ASN A 186 16.70 1.44 3.07
N ILE A 187 16.89 2.69 3.42
CA ILE A 187 17.67 3.68 2.67
C ILE A 187 18.92 4.03 3.48
N PRO A 188 20.08 3.43 3.19
CA PRO A 188 21.26 3.51 4.07
C PRO A 188 21.72 4.95 4.31
N ARG A 189 21.44 5.87 3.40
CA ARG A 189 21.78 7.29 3.49
C ARG A 189 20.54 8.13 3.26
N SER A 190 20.06 8.80 4.30
CA SER A 190 18.85 9.61 4.28
C SER A 190 19.18 11.10 4.50
N ILE A 191 18.89 11.94 3.50
CA ILE A 191 18.89 13.39 3.65
C ILE A 191 17.67 13.79 4.45
N LYS A 192 17.87 14.59 5.48
CA LYS A 192 16.80 15.05 6.36
C LYS A 192 16.20 16.36 5.86
N GLY A 193 14.90 16.42 5.89
CA GLY A 193 14.15 17.60 5.49
C GLY A 193 13.07 17.99 6.49
N LYS A 194 12.54 19.19 6.30
CA LYS A 194 11.41 19.74 7.03
C LYS A 194 10.35 20.20 6.04
N THR A 195 9.12 19.73 6.21
CA THR A 195 8.03 20.08 5.31
C THR A 195 7.59 21.54 5.46
N LYS A 196 7.43 22.24 4.35
CA LYS A 196 6.65 23.49 4.29
C LYS A 196 5.18 23.18 4.48
N ARG A 197 4.71 22.11 3.85
CA ARG A 197 3.38 21.56 3.99
C ARG A 197 3.41 20.08 3.68
N LEU A 198 2.68 19.29 4.45
CA LEU A 198 2.30 17.91 4.18
C LEU A 198 0.79 17.84 4.29
N HIS A 199 0.10 17.57 3.20
CA HIS A 199 -1.36 17.43 3.19
C HIS A 199 -1.79 16.17 2.45
N TYR A 200 -2.83 15.55 2.97
CA TYR A 200 -3.39 14.35 2.37
C TYR A 200 -4.83 14.15 2.81
N LYS A 201 -5.68 13.71 1.89
CA LYS A 201 -7.06 13.31 2.16
C LYS A 201 -7.49 12.28 1.12
N ASP A 202 -7.88 11.10 1.56
CA ASP A 202 -8.42 10.05 0.71
C ASP A 202 -9.90 9.75 0.96
N ARG A 203 -10.46 8.84 0.18
CA ARG A 203 -11.83 8.35 0.33
C ARG A 203 -11.97 7.26 1.40
N HIS A 204 -10.87 6.79 1.98
CA HIS A 204 -10.82 5.73 3.00
C HIS A 204 -10.78 6.28 4.42
N GLY A 205 -10.84 7.60 4.57
CA GLY A 205 -10.97 8.30 5.83
C GLY A 205 -9.65 8.78 6.45
N ASN A 206 -8.55 8.71 5.73
CA ASN A 206 -7.32 9.37 6.16
C ASN A 206 -7.40 10.86 5.81
N LYS A 207 -6.93 11.68 6.75
CA LYS A 207 -6.76 13.13 6.53
C LYS A 207 -5.68 13.66 7.46
N PHE A 208 -4.73 14.40 6.90
CA PHE A 208 -3.78 15.22 7.64
C PHE A 208 -3.37 16.45 6.82
N ASP A 209 -3.09 17.54 7.51
CA ASP A 209 -2.57 18.80 6.94
C ASP A 209 -1.66 19.43 7.99
N LEU A 210 -0.38 19.38 7.76
CA LEU A 210 0.65 19.69 8.74
C LEU A 210 1.76 20.53 8.10
N LYS A 211 2.54 21.18 8.96
CA LYS A 211 3.75 21.94 8.61
C LYS A 211 4.89 21.52 9.50
N GLU A 212 6.11 21.79 9.07
CA GLU A 212 7.34 21.61 9.83
C GLU A 212 7.52 20.19 10.38
N THR A 213 6.98 19.20 9.67
CA THR A 213 7.15 17.79 9.98
C THR A 213 8.36 17.21 9.23
N ASN A 214 8.75 16.01 9.60
CA ASN A 214 9.91 15.36 9.02
C ASN A 214 9.70 14.97 7.55
N SER A 215 10.78 15.09 6.78
CA SER A 215 10.91 14.52 5.44
C SER A 215 12.24 13.77 5.31
N ASN A 216 12.22 12.73 4.51
CA ASN A 216 13.36 11.92 4.13
C ASN A 216 13.52 11.91 2.62
N GLN A 217 14.77 11.92 2.17
CA GLN A 217 15.15 11.71 0.78
C GLN A 217 16.34 10.77 0.73
N GLY A 218 16.28 9.73 -0.10
CA GLY A 218 17.40 8.81 -0.25
C GLY A 218 17.27 7.91 -1.45
N LYS A 219 18.35 7.21 -1.76
CA LYS A 219 18.37 6.16 -2.78
C LYS A 219 17.92 4.84 -2.17
N PHE A 220 17.12 4.11 -2.91
CA PHE A 220 16.78 2.72 -2.58
C PHE A 220 17.30 1.77 -3.66
N ASP A 221 17.59 0.53 -3.22
CA ASP A 221 17.96 -0.59 -4.08
C ASP A 221 17.39 -1.86 -3.43
N TRP A 222 16.23 -2.28 -3.89
CA TRP A 222 15.43 -3.33 -3.26
C TRP A 222 15.14 -4.47 -4.23
N ASN A 223 15.08 -5.66 -3.68
CA ASN A 223 14.71 -6.87 -4.40
C ASN A 223 13.84 -7.79 -3.49
N ASP A 224 13.53 -8.96 -3.96
CA ASP A 224 12.70 -9.93 -3.24
C ASP A 224 13.30 -10.44 -1.92
N GLN A 225 14.60 -10.22 -1.69
CA GLN A 225 15.31 -10.55 -0.44
C GLN A 225 15.46 -9.36 0.50
N THR A 226 15.24 -8.15 0.02
CA THR A 226 15.45 -6.93 0.81
C THR A 226 14.36 -6.75 1.85
N PRO A 227 14.66 -6.71 3.16
CA PRO A 227 13.70 -6.31 4.17
C PRO A 227 13.46 -4.80 4.09
N VAL A 228 12.21 -4.37 4.04
CA VAL A 228 11.85 -2.95 4.12
C VAL A 228 11.04 -2.74 5.39
N TYR A 229 11.46 -1.77 6.19
CA TYR A 229 10.84 -1.40 7.46
C TYR A 229 10.19 -0.03 7.33
N PHE A 230 8.89 0.04 7.62
CA PHE A 230 8.08 1.27 7.56
C PHE A 230 7.76 1.78 8.96
#